data_f20294c1531cb95cefd69ad3518e9359
#
_entry.id   f20294c1531cb95cefd69ad3518e9359
#
_cell.length_a   1.000
_cell.length_b   1.000
_cell.length_c   1.000
_cell.angle_alpha   90.00
_cell.angle_beta   90.00
_cell.angle_gamma   90.00
#
_symmetry.space_group_name_H-M   'P 1'
#
loop_
_entity.id
_entity.type
_entity.pdbx_description
1 polymer ?
#
loop_
_entity_poly.entity_id
_entity_poly.type
_entity_poly.pdbx_seq_one_letter_code
_entity_poly.pdbx_strand_id
1 'polypeptide(L)'
;MRENYNPFSLKGKRILVTGASSGIGKSIALECSRMGADLILVARNEERLIRAFTELEDGDHSYFSCDIADSQSIEDLCNHVGVIDGLVHSAGMGLTLPFKFTTYEILRKMMSLNFESPVLLTQKLLKYKRINKGASIVYLSSIDGPITGHIGNSIYAASKSAIQGIAKVQAVKLAAQRIRVNCILPARVETPFIHRDNISEEQVSKNQLSYPLKRYAKPEEIAYYAIYLLSNASTFTTGSSLAIDGGYTLL
;
A
#
# COMPACT_ATOMS: atom_id res chain seq x y z
N MET A 1 12.19 6.86 35.46
CA MET A 1 12.81 6.14 34.33
C MET A 1 12.14 6.68 33.07
N ARG A 2 12.89 7.21 32.09
CA ARG A 2 12.30 7.59 30.81
C ARG A 2 11.77 6.31 30.17
N GLU A 3 10.45 6.21 29.90
CA GLU A 3 9.93 5.16 29.02
C GLU A 3 10.82 5.11 27.78
N ASN A 4 11.12 3.92 27.26
CA ASN A 4 11.96 3.74 26.10
C ASN A 4 11.41 4.57 24.94
N TYR A 5 11.96 5.75 24.72
CA TYR A 5 11.54 6.65 23.64
C TYR A 5 11.82 5.97 22.30
N ASN A 6 10.75 5.60 21.58
CA ASN A 6 10.81 5.05 20.26
C ASN A 6 9.82 5.79 19.35
N PRO A 7 10.27 6.75 18.50
CA PRO A 7 9.39 7.50 17.62
C PRO A 7 8.75 6.65 16.50
N PHE A 8 9.26 5.44 16.26
CA PHE A 8 8.70 4.49 15.29
C PHE A 8 7.66 3.56 15.91
N SER A 9 7.44 3.59 17.22
CA SER A 9 6.41 2.79 17.88
C SER A 9 5.02 3.08 17.30
N LEU A 10 4.25 2.01 17.10
CA LEU A 10 2.86 2.06 16.65
C LEU A 10 1.89 1.65 17.75
N LYS A 11 2.39 1.52 19.00
CA LYS A 11 1.58 1.13 20.16
C LYS A 11 0.39 2.08 20.33
N GLY A 12 -0.80 1.49 20.47
CA GLY A 12 -2.06 2.22 20.60
C GLY A 12 -2.59 2.84 19.31
N LYS A 13 -2.01 2.50 18.16
CA LYS A 13 -2.52 2.90 16.84
C LYS A 13 -3.29 1.75 16.20
N ARG A 14 -4.49 2.05 15.70
CA ARG A 14 -5.30 1.13 14.91
C ARG A 14 -5.07 1.41 13.42
N ILE A 15 -4.60 0.41 12.68
CA ILE A 15 -4.18 0.56 11.28
C ILE A 15 -4.95 -0.40 10.39
N LEU A 16 -5.62 0.13 9.36
CA LEU A 16 -6.28 -0.65 8.32
C LEU A 16 -5.32 -0.85 7.15
N VAL A 17 -5.14 -2.10 6.72
CA VAL A 17 -4.29 -2.47 5.58
C VAL A 17 -5.11 -3.22 4.55
N THR A 18 -5.25 -2.66 3.33
CA THR A 18 -5.86 -3.35 2.20
C THR A 18 -4.82 -4.19 1.45
N GLY A 19 -5.24 -5.32 0.86
CA GLY A 19 -4.32 -6.26 0.22
C GLY A 19 -3.44 -7.01 1.22
N ALA A 20 -3.90 -7.15 2.47
CA ALA A 20 -3.13 -7.69 3.59
C ALA A 20 -2.91 -9.22 3.54
N SER A 21 -3.47 -9.93 2.55
CA SER A 21 -3.38 -11.40 2.47
C SER A 21 -2.09 -11.92 1.82
N SER A 22 -1.26 -11.04 1.24
CA SER A 22 -0.02 -11.46 0.54
C SER A 22 0.93 -10.27 0.27
N GLY A 23 2.18 -10.59 -0.08
CA GLY A 23 3.17 -9.65 -0.58
C GLY A 23 3.42 -8.46 0.36
N ILE A 24 3.50 -7.25 -0.20
CA ILE A 24 3.82 -6.03 0.54
C ILE A 24 2.78 -5.75 1.63
N GLY A 25 1.48 -5.88 1.33
CA GLY A 25 0.42 -5.60 2.30
C GLY A 25 0.46 -6.53 3.51
N LYS A 26 0.73 -7.83 3.30
CA LYS A 26 0.93 -8.79 4.38
C LYS A 26 2.16 -8.42 5.21
N SER A 27 3.27 -8.11 4.57
CA SER A 27 4.50 -7.73 5.27
C SER A 27 4.31 -6.45 6.10
N ILE A 28 3.60 -5.44 5.56
CA ILE A 28 3.27 -4.22 6.32
C ILE A 28 2.44 -4.56 7.56
N ALA A 29 1.44 -5.44 7.44
CA ALA A 29 0.61 -5.84 8.58
C ALA A 29 1.46 -6.54 9.66
N LEU A 30 2.29 -7.50 9.28
CA LEU A 30 3.18 -8.22 10.21
C LEU A 30 4.16 -7.28 10.92
N GLU A 31 4.86 -6.43 10.17
CA GLU A 31 5.83 -5.52 10.76
C GLU A 31 5.18 -4.44 11.64
N CYS A 32 3.97 -3.96 11.26
CA CYS A 32 3.21 -3.03 12.11
C CYS A 32 2.74 -3.69 13.41
N SER A 33 2.32 -4.98 13.41
CA SER A 33 1.97 -5.69 14.65
C SER A 33 3.19 -5.84 15.58
N ARG A 34 4.38 -6.15 15.05
CA ARG A 34 5.65 -6.17 15.79
C ARG A 34 6.00 -4.83 16.43
N MET A 35 5.53 -3.74 15.83
CA MET A 35 5.69 -2.38 16.40
C MET A 35 4.55 -1.98 17.34
N GLY A 36 3.64 -2.91 17.68
CA GLY A 36 2.58 -2.75 18.67
C GLY A 36 1.30 -2.12 18.16
N ALA A 37 1.04 -2.13 16.84
CA ALA A 37 -0.21 -1.65 16.27
C ALA A 37 -1.33 -2.69 16.37
N ASP A 38 -2.56 -2.22 16.54
CA ASP A 38 -3.77 -3.00 16.30
C ASP A 38 -4.13 -2.96 14.81
N LEU A 39 -4.33 -4.12 14.19
CA LEU A 39 -4.50 -4.24 12.74
C LEU A 39 -5.93 -4.59 12.35
N ILE A 40 -6.38 -3.98 11.25
CA ILE A 40 -7.58 -4.38 10.52
C ILE A 40 -7.12 -4.83 9.13
N LEU A 41 -7.10 -6.13 8.91
CA LEU A 41 -6.66 -6.73 7.66
C LEU A 41 -7.82 -6.83 6.67
N VAL A 42 -7.63 -6.32 5.45
CA VAL A 42 -8.67 -6.35 4.40
C VAL A 42 -8.12 -7.00 3.13
N ALA A 43 -8.78 -8.04 2.63
CA ALA A 43 -8.50 -8.66 1.33
C ALA A 43 -9.69 -9.51 0.86
N ARG A 44 -9.69 -9.91 -0.42
CA ARG A 44 -10.79 -10.70 -1.03
C ARG A 44 -10.73 -12.19 -0.69
N ASN A 45 -9.53 -12.75 -0.59
CA ASN A 45 -9.36 -14.18 -0.32
C ASN A 45 -9.30 -14.39 1.19
N GLU A 46 -10.40 -14.86 1.75
CA GLU A 46 -10.58 -15.05 3.18
C GLU A 46 -9.59 -16.06 3.78
N GLU A 47 -9.37 -17.19 3.12
CA GLU A 47 -8.44 -18.23 3.60
C GLU A 47 -7.01 -17.69 3.76
N ARG A 48 -6.51 -16.95 2.75
CA ARG A 48 -5.19 -16.32 2.83
C ARG A 48 -5.17 -15.19 3.86
N LEU A 49 -6.28 -14.50 4.03
CA LEU A 49 -6.41 -13.41 4.99
C LEU A 49 -6.34 -13.93 6.42
N ILE A 50 -7.05 -15.03 6.71
CA ILE A 50 -6.99 -15.73 8.00
C ILE A 50 -5.56 -16.21 8.30
N ARG A 51 -4.87 -16.80 7.33
CA ARG A 51 -3.45 -17.20 7.51
C ARG A 51 -2.57 -16.00 7.84
N ALA A 52 -2.72 -14.87 7.15
CA ALA A 52 -1.96 -13.67 7.47
C ALA A 52 -2.31 -13.12 8.86
N PHE A 53 -3.57 -13.21 9.25
CA PHE A 53 -4.05 -12.79 10.56
C PHE A 53 -3.43 -13.63 11.70
N THR A 54 -3.33 -14.97 11.54
CA THR A 54 -2.73 -15.85 12.56
C THR A 54 -1.21 -15.69 12.71
N GLU A 55 -0.56 -14.96 11.82
CA GLU A 55 0.89 -14.68 11.90
C GLU A 55 1.18 -13.33 12.61
N LEU A 56 0.16 -12.55 12.98
CA LEU A 56 0.36 -11.28 13.69
C LEU A 56 0.83 -11.54 15.12
N GLU A 57 1.60 -10.59 15.69
CA GLU A 57 1.89 -10.56 17.13
C GLU A 57 0.60 -10.29 17.92
N ASP A 58 0.63 -10.52 19.24
CA ASP A 58 -0.54 -10.30 20.09
C ASP A 58 -1.05 -8.85 20.03
N GLY A 59 -2.37 -8.67 19.91
CA GLY A 59 -3.01 -7.36 19.81
C GLY A 59 -4.53 -7.44 19.56
N ASP A 60 -5.21 -6.29 19.58
CA ASP A 60 -6.64 -6.18 19.23
C ASP A 60 -6.80 -6.12 17.71
N HIS A 61 -6.48 -7.24 17.06
CA HIS A 61 -6.56 -7.35 15.60
C HIS A 61 -7.92 -7.86 15.13
N SER A 62 -8.26 -7.48 13.90
CA SER A 62 -9.44 -7.98 13.20
C SER A 62 -9.16 -8.14 11.70
N TYR A 63 -10.02 -8.89 11.01
CA TYR A 63 -9.96 -8.98 9.56
C TYR A 63 -11.35 -8.87 8.95
N PHE A 64 -11.40 -8.42 7.69
CA PHE A 64 -12.62 -8.28 6.93
C PHE A 64 -12.39 -8.74 5.49
N SER A 65 -13.10 -9.82 5.10
CA SER A 65 -13.06 -10.30 3.71
C SER A 65 -13.91 -9.38 2.84
N CYS A 66 -13.28 -8.67 1.91
CA CYS A 66 -13.91 -7.61 1.14
C CYS A 66 -13.25 -7.47 -0.24
N ASP A 67 -14.06 -7.39 -1.29
CA ASP A 67 -13.59 -6.89 -2.59
C ASP A 67 -13.74 -5.37 -2.62
N ILE A 68 -12.64 -4.67 -2.44
CA ILE A 68 -12.64 -3.20 -2.47
C ILE A 68 -12.93 -2.61 -3.86
N ALA A 69 -13.03 -3.42 -4.92
CA ALA A 69 -13.53 -2.98 -6.21
C ALA A 69 -15.06 -2.94 -6.29
N ASP A 70 -15.74 -3.53 -5.30
CA ASP A 70 -17.18 -3.46 -5.15
C ASP A 70 -17.60 -2.35 -4.16
N SER A 71 -18.47 -1.46 -4.63
CA SER A 71 -18.90 -0.29 -3.86
C SER A 71 -19.72 -0.66 -2.61
N GLN A 72 -20.49 -1.75 -2.65
CA GLN A 72 -21.27 -2.21 -1.52
C GLN A 72 -20.36 -2.81 -0.45
N SER A 73 -19.38 -3.62 -0.86
CA SER A 73 -18.37 -4.17 0.06
C SER A 73 -17.56 -3.08 0.77
N ILE A 74 -17.25 -1.97 0.09
CA ILE A 74 -16.61 -0.80 0.74
C ILE A 74 -17.56 -0.18 1.77
N GLU A 75 -18.85 -0.06 1.48
CA GLU A 75 -19.86 0.48 2.40
C GLU A 75 -19.94 -0.37 3.67
N ASP A 76 -20.05 -1.68 3.49
CA ASP A 76 -20.14 -2.65 4.60
C ASP A 76 -18.87 -2.60 5.46
N LEU A 77 -17.68 -2.55 4.83
CA LEU A 77 -16.40 -2.35 5.54
C LEU A 77 -16.43 -1.07 6.39
N CYS A 78 -16.83 0.06 5.80
CA CYS A 78 -16.86 1.35 6.50
C CYS A 78 -17.87 1.37 7.67
N ASN A 79 -18.93 0.60 7.61
CA ASN A 79 -19.92 0.47 8.69
C ASN A 79 -19.35 -0.35 9.86
N HIS A 80 -18.55 -1.37 9.59
CA HIS A 80 -17.98 -2.27 10.61
C HIS A 80 -16.66 -1.76 11.21
N VAL A 81 -15.87 -1.00 10.45
CA VAL A 81 -14.58 -0.47 10.91
C VAL A 81 -14.80 0.63 11.94
N GLY A 82 -14.14 0.51 13.09
CA GLY A 82 -14.02 1.58 14.08
C GLY A 82 -13.17 2.75 13.56
N VAL A 83 -12.80 3.67 14.46
CA VAL A 83 -11.92 4.78 14.10
C VAL A 83 -10.48 4.29 13.99
N ILE A 84 -9.75 4.74 12.96
CA ILE A 84 -8.38 4.31 12.65
C ILE A 84 -7.38 5.48 12.71
N ASP A 85 -6.13 5.16 13.04
CA ASP A 85 -5.00 6.09 13.09
C ASP A 85 -4.08 5.95 11.86
N GLY A 86 -4.23 4.85 11.11
CA GLY A 86 -3.48 4.58 9.90
C GLY A 86 -4.32 3.88 8.85
N LEU A 87 -4.07 4.22 7.58
CA LEU A 87 -4.69 3.58 6.42
C LEU A 87 -3.63 3.28 5.37
N VAL A 88 -3.46 2.00 5.04
CA VAL A 88 -2.50 1.56 4.02
C VAL A 88 -3.25 0.96 2.83
N HIS A 89 -3.15 1.62 1.69
CA HIS A 89 -3.66 1.14 0.42
C HIS A 89 -2.60 0.31 -0.31
N SER A 90 -2.57 -1.00 -0.04
CA SER A 90 -1.65 -1.94 -0.70
C SER A 90 -2.33 -2.88 -1.69
N ALA A 91 -3.65 -2.96 -1.69
CA ALA A 91 -4.36 -3.73 -2.71
C ALA A 91 -4.14 -3.15 -4.11
N GLY A 92 -3.88 -4.03 -5.05
CA GLY A 92 -3.66 -3.64 -6.43
C GLY A 92 -3.40 -4.84 -7.33
N MET A 93 -3.46 -4.58 -8.63
CA MET A 93 -3.12 -5.54 -9.67
C MET A 93 -2.20 -4.91 -10.70
N GLY A 94 -1.53 -5.74 -11.45
CA GLY A 94 -0.79 -5.32 -12.62
C GLY A 94 -0.97 -6.33 -13.74
N LEU A 95 -0.74 -5.88 -14.95
CA LEU A 95 -0.76 -6.69 -16.16
C LEU A 95 0.27 -6.13 -17.13
N THR A 96 1.17 -6.99 -17.60
CA THR A 96 2.09 -6.65 -18.68
C THR A 96 1.43 -7.00 -20.00
N LEU A 97 1.14 -6.00 -20.82
CA LEU A 97 0.44 -6.17 -22.10
C LEU A 97 0.91 -5.11 -23.09
N PRO A 98 1.28 -5.49 -24.34
CA PRO A 98 1.55 -4.49 -25.38
C PRO A 98 0.34 -3.56 -25.57
N PHE A 99 0.56 -2.26 -25.64
CA PHE A 99 -0.48 -1.23 -25.61
C PHE A 99 -1.60 -1.46 -26.64
N LYS A 100 -1.26 -1.94 -27.84
CA LYS A 100 -2.24 -2.22 -28.92
C LYS A 100 -3.29 -3.27 -28.57
N PHE A 101 -3.06 -4.08 -27.53
CA PHE A 101 -4.01 -5.10 -27.06
C PHE A 101 -4.81 -4.65 -25.82
N THR A 102 -4.66 -3.40 -25.42
CA THR A 102 -5.46 -2.85 -24.30
C THR A 102 -6.93 -2.77 -24.73
N THR A 103 -7.81 -3.42 -23.97
CA THR A 103 -9.26 -3.32 -24.13
C THR A 103 -9.86 -2.39 -23.07
N TYR A 104 -11.11 -1.98 -23.30
CA TYR A 104 -11.85 -1.17 -22.34
C TYR A 104 -11.99 -1.89 -20.99
N GLU A 105 -12.24 -3.20 -21.01
CA GLU A 105 -12.41 -4.03 -19.80
C GLU A 105 -11.12 -4.09 -18.99
N ILE A 106 -9.96 -4.25 -19.64
CA ILE A 106 -8.65 -4.24 -19.00
C ILE A 106 -8.38 -2.87 -18.36
N LEU A 107 -8.62 -1.79 -19.10
CA LEU A 107 -8.47 -0.43 -18.61
C LEU A 107 -9.35 -0.20 -17.37
N ARG A 108 -10.65 -0.50 -17.48
CA ARG A 108 -11.60 -0.30 -16.37
C ARG A 108 -11.23 -1.12 -15.14
N LYS A 109 -10.92 -2.40 -15.30
CA LYS A 109 -10.54 -3.27 -14.20
C LYS A 109 -9.29 -2.76 -13.46
N MET A 110 -8.27 -2.33 -14.21
CA MET A 110 -7.03 -1.79 -13.62
C MET A 110 -7.29 -0.49 -12.87
N MET A 111 -8.01 0.45 -13.49
CA MET A 111 -8.34 1.74 -12.87
C MET A 111 -9.25 1.56 -11.65
N SER A 112 -10.25 0.70 -11.76
CA SER A 112 -11.16 0.43 -10.65
C SER A 112 -10.42 -0.06 -9.41
N LEU A 113 -9.56 -1.07 -9.53
CA LEU A 113 -8.87 -1.62 -8.36
C LEU A 113 -7.72 -0.72 -7.87
N ASN A 114 -6.89 -0.20 -8.80
CA ASN A 114 -5.67 0.50 -8.40
C ASN A 114 -5.88 1.97 -8.02
N PHE A 115 -6.96 2.60 -8.54
CA PHE A 115 -7.21 4.03 -8.33
C PHE A 115 -8.58 4.32 -7.70
N GLU A 116 -9.69 3.87 -8.32
CA GLU A 116 -11.03 4.22 -7.85
C GLU A 116 -11.29 3.66 -6.43
N SER A 117 -10.96 2.39 -6.19
CA SER A 117 -11.18 1.72 -4.89
C SER A 117 -10.49 2.41 -3.71
N PRO A 118 -9.17 2.69 -3.74
CA PRO A 118 -8.52 3.38 -2.63
C PRO A 118 -9.04 4.81 -2.44
N VAL A 119 -9.44 5.49 -3.53
CA VAL A 119 -10.04 6.83 -3.45
C VAL A 119 -11.40 6.78 -2.76
N LEU A 120 -12.29 5.86 -3.19
CA LEU A 120 -13.63 5.71 -2.63
C LEU A 120 -13.59 5.24 -1.17
N LEU A 121 -12.72 4.29 -0.83
CA LEU A 121 -12.53 3.84 0.55
C LEU A 121 -12.09 5.00 1.45
N THR A 122 -11.08 5.77 1.03
CA THR A 122 -10.63 6.95 1.78
C THR A 122 -11.75 7.97 1.94
N GLN A 123 -12.47 8.27 0.86
CA GLN A 123 -13.59 9.23 0.85
C GLN A 123 -14.69 8.81 1.82
N LYS A 124 -15.10 7.53 1.82
CA LYS A 124 -16.14 7.02 2.71
C LYS A 124 -15.68 7.01 4.17
N LEU A 125 -14.45 6.57 4.47
CA LEU A 125 -13.90 6.59 5.82
C LEU A 125 -13.84 8.03 6.38
N LEU A 126 -13.47 9.02 5.57
CA LEU A 126 -13.51 10.44 5.96
C LEU A 126 -14.94 10.92 6.18
N LYS A 127 -15.88 10.59 5.27
CA LYS A 127 -17.31 10.96 5.38
C LYS A 127 -17.94 10.42 6.66
N TYR A 128 -17.61 9.19 7.04
CA TYR A 128 -18.13 8.53 8.24
C TYR A 128 -17.30 8.81 9.49
N LYS A 129 -16.34 9.74 9.41
CA LYS A 129 -15.47 10.15 10.53
C LYS A 129 -14.73 8.94 11.15
N ARG A 130 -14.30 8.00 10.30
CA ARG A 130 -13.54 6.81 10.70
C ARG A 130 -12.03 7.02 10.69
N ILE A 131 -11.53 8.20 10.34
CA ILE A 131 -10.11 8.55 10.36
C ILE A 131 -9.88 9.59 11.45
N ASN A 132 -9.01 9.27 12.41
CA ASN A 132 -8.64 10.14 13.52
C ASN A 132 -7.91 11.40 13.03
N LYS A 133 -8.03 12.51 13.80
CA LYS A 133 -7.10 13.62 13.67
C LYS A 133 -5.68 13.16 13.96
N GLY A 134 -4.73 13.57 13.14
CA GLY A 134 -3.34 13.13 13.25
C GLY A 134 -3.02 11.78 12.61
N ALA A 135 -4.00 11.11 11.99
CA ALA A 135 -3.81 9.85 11.28
C ALA A 135 -2.82 9.97 10.10
N SER A 136 -2.40 8.81 9.59
CA SER A 136 -1.53 8.72 8.41
C SER A 136 -2.14 7.82 7.34
N ILE A 137 -2.24 8.32 6.11
CA ILE A 137 -2.69 7.59 4.94
C ILE A 137 -1.47 7.31 4.05
N VAL A 138 -1.26 6.05 3.71
CA VAL A 138 -0.14 5.59 2.89
C VAL A 138 -0.67 4.86 1.66
N TYR A 139 -0.31 5.34 0.49
CA TYR A 139 -0.61 4.71 -0.79
C TYR A 139 0.60 3.95 -1.32
N LEU A 140 0.44 2.67 -1.66
CA LEU A 140 1.41 1.92 -2.44
C LEU A 140 1.23 2.27 -3.92
N SER A 141 2.08 3.16 -4.42
CA SER A 141 2.21 3.47 -5.84
C SER A 141 3.25 2.53 -6.50
N SER A 142 4.10 3.04 -7.36
CA SER A 142 5.19 2.36 -8.03
C SER A 142 6.18 3.41 -8.54
N ILE A 143 7.42 3.02 -8.85
CA ILE A 143 8.28 3.83 -9.71
C ILE A 143 7.73 3.93 -11.13
N ASP A 144 7.00 2.88 -11.60
CA ASP A 144 6.34 2.87 -12.90
C ASP A 144 5.21 3.87 -12.97
N GLY A 145 5.30 4.75 -13.94
CA GLY A 145 4.40 5.86 -14.22
C GLY A 145 4.90 7.17 -13.64
N PRO A 146 5.04 7.31 -12.32
CA PRO A 146 5.51 8.56 -11.72
C PRO A 146 6.96 8.95 -12.06
N ILE A 147 7.86 7.97 -12.23
CA ILE A 147 9.30 8.21 -12.42
C ILE A 147 9.79 7.55 -13.70
N THR A 148 9.40 6.29 -13.95
CA THR A 148 9.86 5.49 -15.08
C THR A 148 8.69 4.98 -15.91
N GLY A 149 9.00 4.46 -17.11
CA GLY A 149 8.06 3.72 -17.95
C GLY A 149 8.67 2.41 -18.41
N HIS A 150 7.93 1.32 -18.25
CA HIS A 150 8.30 0.01 -18.75
C HIS A 150 7.36 -0.44 -19.86
N ILE A 151 7.93 -1.04 -20.91
CA ILE A 151 7.14 -1.58 -22.02
C ILE A 151 6.11 -2.58 -21.49
N GLY A 152 4.85 -2.43 -21.92
CA GLY A 152 3.75 -3.29 -21.49
C GLY A 152 3.03 -2.84 -20.21
N ASN A 153 3.51 -1.86 -19.48
CA ASN A 153 2.91 -1.41 -18.22
C ASN A 153 2.04 -0.15 -18.33
N SER A 154 1.59 0.23 -19.53
CA SER A 154 0.94 1.53 -19.78
C SER A 154 -0.22 1.84 -18.83
N ILE A 155 -1.17 0.92 -18.68
CA ILE A 155 -2.36 1.13 -17.85
C ILE A 155 -2.03 1.06 -16.36
N TYR A 156 -1.13 0.15 -15.99
CA TYR A 156 -0.60 0.08 -14.63
C TYR A 156 0.08 1.39 -14.23
N ALA A 157 1.01 1.87 -15.07
CA ALA A 157 1.72 3.12 -14.87
C ALA A 157 0.76 4.31 -14.73
N ALA A 158 -0.25 4.41 -15.61
CA ALA A 158 -1.28 5.44 -15.52
C ALA A 158 -2.03 5.40 -14.18
N SER A 159 -2.45 4.20 -13.73
CA SER A 159 -3.18 4.03 -12.47
C SER A 159 -2.33 4.43 -11.24
N LYS A 160 -1.03 4.10 -11.26
CA LYS A 160 -0.10 4.44 -10.17
C LYS A 160 0.30 5.92 -10.15
N SER A 161 0.35 6.57 -11.32
CA SER A 161 0.52 8.02 -11.43
C SER A 161 -0.69 8.79 -10.91
N ALA A 162 -1.91 8.31 -11.20
CA ALA A 162 -3.15 8.93 -10.71
C ALA A 162 -3.22 8.98 -9.18
N ILE A 163 -2.76 7.93 -8.50
CA ILE A 163 -2.67 7.88 -7.03
C ILE A 163 -1.78 8.98 -6.47
N GLN A 164 -0.66 9.28 -7.11
CA GLN A 164 0.20 10.38 -6.64
C GLN A 164 -0.48 11.74 -6.77
N GLY A 165 -1.21 11.95 -7.86
CA GLY A 165 -1.95 13.19 -8.08
C GLY A 165 -2.94 13.47 -6.94
N ILE A 166 -3.77 12.48 -6.60
CA ILE A 166 -4.77 12.66 -5.54
C ILE A 166 -4.14 12.75 -4.16
N ALA A 167 -3.07 11.99 -3.87
CA ALA A 167 -2.39 12.03 -2.58
C ALA A 167 -1.86 13.42 -2.25
N LYS A 168 -1.29 14.15 -3.22
CA LYS A 168 -0.81 15.54 -3.03
C LYS A 168 -1.95 16.48 -2.62
N VAL A 169 -3.10 16.40 -3.29
CA VAL A 169 -4.25 17.25 -2.98
C VAL A 169 -4.86 16.89 -1.62
N GLN A 170 -4.96 15.59 -1.32
CA GLN A 170 -5.42 15.12 -0.02
C GLN A 170 -4.49 15.59 1.12
N ALA A 171 -3.17 15.53 0.92
CA ALA A 171 -2.19 16.01 1.91
C ALA A 171 -2.43 17.48 2.29
N VAL A 172 -2.65 18.35 1.30
CA VAL A 172 -2.96 19.77 1.55
C VAL A 172 -4.31 19.93 2.24
N LYS A 173 -5.35 19.26 1.73
CA LYS A 173 -6.72 19.41 2.25
C LYS A 173 -6.89 18.90 3.68
N LEU A 174 -6.22 17.81 4.03
CA LEU A 174 -6.36 17.14 5.31
C LEU A 174 -5.37 17.65 6.38
N ALA A 175 -4.43 18.52 6.00
CA ALA A 175 -3.41 19.08 6.91
C ALA A 175 -4.02 19.83 8.12
N ALA A 176 -5.15 20.52 7.95
CA ALA A 176 -5.86 21.18 9.05
C ALA A 176 -6.33 20.20 10.15
N GLN A 177 -6.53 18.93 9.81
CA GLN A 177 -6.83 17.86 10.74
C GLN A 177 -5.56 17.11 11.20
N ARG A 178 -4.37 17.57 10.80
CA ARG A 178 -3.08 16.91 11.03
C ARG A 178 -3.00 15.50 10.43
N ILE A 179 -3.88 15.17 9.48
CA ILE A 179 -3.82 13.90 8.74
C ILE A 179 -2.76 14.05 7.65
N ARG A 180 -1.81 13.13 7.64
CA ARG A 180 -0.71 13.08 6.66
C ARG A 180 -1.05 12.08 5.56
N VAL A 181 -0.68 12.39 4.33
CA VAL A 181 -0.91 11.53 3.16
C VAL A 181 0.36 11.43 2.35
N ASN A 182 0.88 10.22 2.15
CA ASN A 182 2.13 9.99 1.44
C ASN A 182 2.03 8.77 0.51
N CYS A 183 2.95 8.68 -0.44
CA CYS A 183 3.08 7.55 -1.35
C CYS A 183 4.43 6.86 -1.14
N ILE A 184 4.42 5.53 -1.19
CA ILE A 184 5.61 4.70 -1.35
C ILE A 184 5.67 4.22 -2.80
N LEU A 185 6.81 4.34 -3.44
CA LEU A 185 7.05 3.98 -4.83
C LEU A 185 8.08 2.83 -4.89
N PRO A 186 7.65 1.58 -4.68
CA PRO A 186 8.57 0.46 -4.83
C PRO A 186 8.97 0.26 -6.28
N ALA A 187 10.20 -0.23 -6.49
CA ALA A 187 10.58 -0.96 -7.68
C ALA A 187 10.12 -2.42 -7.55
N ARG A 188 10.86 -3.38 -8.13
CA ARG A 188 10.50 -4.81 -7.97
C ARG A 188 10.77 -5.28 -6.54
N VAL A 189 9.79 -5.98 -5.99
CA VAL A 189 9.81 -6.53 -4.62
C VAL A 189 9.55 -8.03 -4.71
N GLU A 190 10.32 -8.84 -3.98
CA GLU A 190 10.20 -10.32 -3.93
C GLU A 190 8.85 -10.73 -3.34
N THR A 191 7.84 -10.83 -4.19
CA THR A 191 6.47 -11.18 -3.84
C THR A 191 5.88 -12.11 -4.89
N PRO A 192 4.78 -12.81 -4.61
CA PRO A 192 4.06 -13.60 -5.64
C PRO A 192 3.66 -12.77 -6.87
N PHE A 193 3.63 -11.45 -6.75
CA PHE A 193 3.29 -10.55 -7.84
C PHE A 193 4.35 -10.54 -8.97
N ILE A 194 5.61 -10.88 -8.71
CA ILE A 194 6.68 -10.96 -9.72
C ILE A 194 6.45 -12.12 -10.69
N HIS A 195 5.94 -13.24 -10.19
CA HIS A 195 5.79 -14.49 -10.95
C HIS A 195 4.54 -14.53 -11.84
N ARG A 196 3.75 -13.45 -11.88
CA ARG A 196 2.50 -13.37 -12.65
C ARG A 196 2.68 -13.44 -14.18
N ASP A 197 3.85 -13.05 -14.68
CA ASP A 197 4.13 -12.88 -16.11
C ASP A 197 4.92 -14.07 -16.70
N ASN A 198 4.97 -15.23 -16.03
CA ASN A 198 5.74 -16.42 -16.45
C ASN A 198 7.21 -16.12 -16.74
N ILE A 199 7.82 -15.20 -15.98
CA ILE A 199 9.22 -14.82 -16.12
C ILE A 199 10.10 -15.97 -15.61
N SER A 200 11.09 -16.43 -16.40
CA SER A 200 12.03 -17.45 -15.98
C SER A 200 12.97 -16.97 -14.87
N GLU A 201 13.51 -17.88 -14.07
CA GLU A 201 14.50 -17.57 -13.03
C GLU A 201 15.74 -16.87 -13.61
N GLU A 202 16.17 -17.24 -14.82
CA GLU A 202 17.26 -16.59 -15.52
C GLU A 202 16.93 -15.12 -15.86
N GLN A 203 15.72 -14.86 -16.32
CA GLN A 203 15.26 -13.48 -16.59
C GLN A 203 15.18 -12.67 -15.30
N VAL A 204 14.73 -13.27 -14.19
CA VAL A 204 14.71 -12.64 -12.87
C VAL A 204 16.14 -12.27 -12.45
N SER A 205 17.07 -13.23 -12.50
CA SER A 205 18.48 -13.02 -12.13
C SER A 205 19.14 -11.94 -12.98
N LYS A 206 18.92 -11.96 -14.31
CA LYS A 206 19.45 -10.94 -15.22
C LYS A 206 18.86 -9.54 -14.90
N ASN A 207 17.58 -9.47 -14.58
CA ASN A 207 16.94 -8.20 -14.23
C ASN A 207 17.44 -7.67 -12.87
N GLN A 208 17.67 -8.54 -11.87
CA GLN A 208 18.27 -8.15 -10.60
C GLN A 208 19.65 -7.48 -10.77
N LEU A 209 20.45 -7.96 -11.72
CA LEU A 209 21.77 -7.37 -12.03
C LEU A 209 21.68 -5.94 -12.59
N SER A 210 20.51 -5.52 -13.14
CA SER A 210 20.32 -4.13 -13.60
C SER A 210 20.14 -3.14 -12.45
N TYR A 211 19.87 -3.61 -11.23
CA TYR A 211 19.77 -2.74 -10.05
C TYR A 211 21.18 -2.43 -9.52
N PRO A 212 21.48 -1.19 -9.08
CA PRO A 212 22.72 -0.89 -8.38
C PRO A 212 22.97 -1.82 -7.20
N LEU A 213 21.96 -2.14 -6.38
CA LEU A 213 22.07 -3.07 -5.25
C LEU A 213 22.00 -4.55 -5.65
N LYS A 214 21.95 -4.89 -6.95
CA LYS A 214 22.02 -6.25 -7.53
C LYS A 214 20.99 -7.24 -7.01
N ARG A 215 19.86 -6.76 -6.50
CA ARG A 215 18.74 -7.56 -6.03
C ARG A 215 17.42 -6.80 -6.11
N TYR A 216 16.32 -7.51 -5.96
CA TYR A 216 15.04 -6.90 -5.66
C TYR A 216 14.93 -6.56 -4.16
N ALA A 217 14.01 -5.68 -3.82
CA ALA A 217 13.68 -5.40 -2.43
C ALA A 217 12.93 -6.59 -1.81
N LYS A 218 13.14 -6.81 -0.52
CA LYS A 218 12.28 -7.70 0.27
C LYS A 218 11.02 -6.95 0.69
N PRO A 219 9.87 -7.63 0.88
CA PRO A 219 8.63 -6.99 1.33
C PRO A 219 8.79 -6.18 2.63
N GLU A 220 9.65 -6.66 3.56
CA GLU A 220 9.92 -6.01 4.84
C GLU A 220 10.58 -4.65 4.67
N GLU A 221 11.42 -4.47 3.64
CA GLU A 221 12.09 -3.19 3.37
C GLU A 221 11.07 -2.10 2.97
N ILE A 222 9.96 -2.49 2.35
CA ILE A 222 8.84 -1.59 2.08
C ILE A 222 8.02 -1.34 3.34
N ALA A 223 7.83 -2.38 4.16
CA ALA A 223 7.10 -2.28 5.42
C ALA A 223 7.78 -1.35 6.42
N TYR A 224 9.11 -1.35 6.53
CA TYR A 224 9.85 -0.44 7.41
C TYR A 224 9.62 1.02 7.06
N TYR A 225 9.51 1.33 5.77
CA TYR A 225 9.17 2.69 5.38
C TYR A 225 7.69 3.04 5.64
N ALA A 226 6.79 2.07 5.48
CA ALA A 226 5.40 2.26 5.88
C ALA A 226 5.29 2.54 7.39
N ILE A 227 6.05 1.84 8.24
CA ILE A 227 6.14 2.10 9.69
C ILE A 227 6.61 3.54 9.94
N TYR A 228 7.67 4.01 9.27
CA TYR A 228 8.09 5.41 9.37
C TYR A 228 6.93 6.35 9.08
N LEU A 229 6.21 6.18 7.97
CA LEU A 229 5.10 7.05 7.58
C LEU A 229 3.90 6.97 8.54
N LEU A 230 3.64 5.81 9.15
CA LEU A 230 2.54 5.61 10.09
C LEU A 230 2.88 6.10 11.52
N SER A 231 4.14 6.19 11.85
CA SER A 231 4.63 6.52 13.18
C SER A 231 4.76 8.03 13.44
N ASN A 232 5.15 8.36 14.66
CA ASN A 232 5.43 9.75 15.06
C ASN A 232 6.78 10.25 14.52
N ALA A 233 7.64 9.38 13.98
CA ALA A 233 8.89 9.77 13.35
C ALA A 233 8.70 10.64 12.08
N SER A 234 7.50 10.58 11.46
CA SER A 234 7.18 11.29 10.22
C SER A 234 6.17 12.43 10.37
N THR A 235 6.06 13.03 11.56
CA THR A 235 5.04 14.08 11.84
C THR A 235 5.16 15.32 10.93
N PHE A 236 6.31 15.53 10.30
CA PHE A 236 6.53 16.63 9.34
C PHE A 236 6.61 16.16 7.87
N THR A 237 6.15 14.92 7.59
CA THR A 237 6.18 14.32 6.24
C THR A 237 4.76 14.13 5.72
N THR A 238 4.35 14.95 4.75
CA THR A 238 3.06 14.85 4.06
C THR A 238 3.20 15.29 2.60
N GLY A 239 2.40 14.71 1.70
CA GLY A 239 2.45 14.98 0.26
C GLY A 239 3.69 14.41 -0.44
N SER A 240 4.50 13.62 0.26
CA SER A 240 5.74 13.05 -0.24
C SER A 240 5.49 11.76 -1.02
N SER A 241 6.34 11.54 -2.02
CA SER A 241 6.43 10.28 -2.77
C SER A 241 7.88 9.83 -2.75
N LEU A 242 8.15 8.71 -2.07
CA LEU A 242 9.50 8.18 -1.93
C LEU A 242 9.69 6.91 -2.75
N ALA A 243 10.71 6.92 -3.63
CA ALA A 243 11.16 5.72 -4.32
C ALA A 243 11.96 4.82 -3.37
N ILE A 244 11.63 3.52 -3.39
CA ILE A 244 12.40 2.45 -2.75
C ILE A 244 12.75 1.45 -3.86
N ASP A 245 13.87 1.69 -4.51
CA ASP A 245 14.15 1.10 -5.82
C ASP A 245 15.58 0.54 -5.97
N GLY A 246 16.36 0.53 -4.89
CA GLY A 246 17.75 0.06 -4.93
C GLY A 246 18.65 0.85 -5.88
N GLY A 247 18.28 2.12 -6.15
CA GLY A 247 19.00 3.02 -7.07
C GLY A 247 18.63 2.83 -8.55
N TYR A 248 17.62 2.01 -8.86
CA TYR A 248 17.23 1.68 -10.24
C TYR A 248 16.92 2.91 -11.11
N THR A 249 16.29 3.93 -10.55
CA THR A 249 15.91 5.16 -11.27
C THR A 249 17.04 6.17 -11.45
N LEU A 250 18.25 5.85 -10.99
CA LEU A 250 19.43 6.71 -11.11
C LEU A 250 20.34 6.34 -12.30
N LEU A 251 20.02 5.26 -13.03
CA LEU A 251 20.80 4.75 -14.16
C LEU A 251 20.22 5.19 -15.50
#